data_f8c51253ec2d8497e49edbf078fab7ff
#
_entry.id   f8c51253ec2d8497e49edbf078fab7ff
#
_cell.length_a   1.000
_cell.length_b   1.000
_cell.length_c   1.000
_cell.angle_alpha   90.00
_cell.angle_beta   90.00
_cell.angle_gamma   90.00
#
_symmetry.space_group_name_H-M   'P 1'
#
loop_
_entity.id
_entity.type
_entity.pdbx_description
1 polymer ?
#
loop_
_entity_poly.entity_id
_entity_poly.type
_entity_poly.pdbx_seq_one_letter_code
_entity_poly.pdbx_strand_id
1 'polypeptide(L)'
;MTNMKEILGDFNALADARKKSSLLVKLAFGFCALTVSAVLFFSYSLLSSMGNKILVVNENGEYLKQKAMDTDKLYEELLRAHCSSTAYYLNSFDRLSWQENQAHALFLVSKPDATAIFAKYRADRAYGDALELGAVYRNKFEKIISLSVENGQYHVIFSSVLTIINGSDTKEVRIISEGTAIRVRPRFPENISGFSSGRITSNTRTYDTVGKKQDHHSGRSRYCDRLVGLGDHSQFAGRSG
;
A
#
# COMPACT_ATOMS: atom_id res chain seq x y z
N MET A 1 -46.22 35.82 -74.54
CA MET A 1 -44.82 35.54 -74.85
C MET A 1 -43.99 35.89 -73.61
N THR A 2 -43.68 34.91 -72.78
CA THR A 2 -42.84 35.10 -71.61
C THR A 2 -41.43 35.46 -72.05
N ASN A 3 -40.97 36.61 -71.59
CA ASN A 3 -39.73 37.24 -72.07
C ASN A 3 -38.52 36.33 -71.66
N MET A 4 -37.79 35.82 -72.68
CA MET A 4 -36.64 34.91 -72.47
C MET A 4 -35.62 35.44 -71.47
N LYS A 5 -35.55 36.77 -71.29
CA LYS A 5 -34.70 37.42 -70.28
C LYS A 5 -35.20 37.20 -68.84
N GLU A 6 -36.50 37.11 -68.63
CA GLU A 6 -37.12 36.87 -67.31
C GLU A 6 -36.83 35.43 -66.84
N ILE A 7 -36.97 34.47 -67.78
CA ILE A 7 -36.65 33.04 -67.50
C ILE A 7 -35.19 32.85 -67.16
N LEU A 8 -34.27 33.51 -67.88
CA LEU A 8 -32.83 33.50 -67.60
C LEU A 8 -32.48 34.13 -66.24
N GLY A 9 -33.19 35.21 -65.88
CA GLY A 9 -33.07 35.87 -64.57
C GLY A 9 -33.45 34.92 -63.39
N ASP A 10 -34.56 34.22 -63.55
CA ASP A 10 -35.06 33.25 -62.54
C ASP A 10 -34.13 32.04 -62.41
N PHE A 11 -33.56 31.55 -63.49
CA PHE A 11 -32.57 30.44 -63.46
C PHE A 11 -31.27 30.87 -62.74
N ASN A 12 -30.79 32.09 -62.95
CA ASN A 12 -29.62 32.61 -62.30
C ASN A 12 -29.89 32.82 -60.77
N ALA A 13 -31.07 33.34 -60.42
CA ALA A 13 -31.47 33.52 -59.04
C ALA A 13 -31.58 32.16 -58.28
N LEU A 14 -32.14 31.13 -58.98
CA LEU A 14 -32.20 29.74 -58.45
C LEU A 14 -30.79 29.14 -58.26
N ALA A 15 -29.87 29.36 -59.21
CA ALA A 15 -28.51 28.88 -59.13
C ALA A 15 -27.73 29.51 -57.93
N ASP A 16 -27.92 30.82 -57.74
CA ASP A 16 -27.31 31.55 -56.64
C ASP A 16 -27.93 31.16 -55.28
N ALA A 17 -29.23 30.96 -55.20
CA ALA A 17 -29.89 30.42 -54.02
C ALA A 17 -29.37 29.00 -53.66
N ARG A 18 -29.18 28.13 -54.64
CA ARG A 18 -28.57 26.81 -54.42
C ARG A 18 -27.13 26.89 -53.94
N LYS A 19 -26.31 27.81 -54.47
CA LYS A 19 -24.93 28.02 -53.99
C LYS A 19 -24.91 28.48 -52.56
N LYS A 20 -25.77 29.48 -52.21
CA LYS A 20 -25.89 29.97 -50.79
C LYS A 20 -26.38 28.88 -49.84
N SER A 21 -27.38 28.09 -50.26
CA SER A 21 -27.89 26.96 -49.46
C SER A 21 -26.82 25.92 -49.25
N SER A 22 -26.07 25.53 -50.29
CA SER A 22 -24.95 24.58 -50.20
C SER A 22 -23.84 25.08 -49.25
N LEU A 23 -23.54 26.35 -49.25
CA LEU A 23 -22.56 26.95 -48.36
C LEU A 23 -23.02 26.93 -46.90
N LEU A 24 -24.28 27.28 -46.64
CA LEU A 24 -24.89 27.20 -45.33
C LEU A 24 -24.90 25.76 -44.76
N VAL A 25 -25.24 24.78 -45.59
CA VAL A 25 -25.20 23.36 -45.22
C VAL A 25 -23.78 22.92 -44.89
N LYS A 26 -22.79 23.28 -45.68
CA LYS A 26 -21.36 22.98 -45.38
C LYS A 26 -20.88 23.61 -44.09
N LEU A 27 -21.30 24.89 -43.84
CA LEU A 27 -20.99 25.57 -42.56
C LEU A 27 -21.66 24.86 -41.37
N ALA A 28 -22.94 24.48 -41.51
CA ALA A 28 -23.64 23.73 -40.47
C ALA A 28 -22.97 22.41 -40.15
N PHE A 29 -22.58 21.63 -41.19
CA PHE A 29 -21.83 20.40 -40.96
C PHE A 29 -20.47 20.62 -40.33
N GLY A 30 -19.76 21.67 -40.73
CA GLY A 30 -18.47 22.06 -40.11
C GLY A 30 -18.64 22.40 -38.61
N PHE A 31 -19.68 23.18 -38.30
CA PHE A 31 -20.00 23.51 -36.91
C PHE A 31 -20.38 22.26 -36.08
N CYS A 32 -21.22 21.37 -36.60
CA CYS A 32 -21.57 20.13 -35.94
C CYS A 32 -20.34 19.24 -35.70
N ALA A 33 -19.46 19.10 -36.69
CA ALA A 33 -18.24 18.31 -36.53
C ALA A 33 -17.32 18.90 -35.44
N LEU A 34 -17.21 20.21 -35.37
CA LEU A 34 -16.39 20.91 -34.38
C LEU A 34 -16.97 20.75 -32.97
N THR A 35 -18.30 20.87 -32.80
CA THR A 35 -18.96 20.69 -31.49
C THR A 35 -18.84 19.24 -31.00
N VAL A 36 -19.04 18.24 -31.88
CA VAL A 36 -18.86 16.83 -31.51
C VAL A 36 -17.43 16.56 -31.10
N SER A 37 -16.45 17.07 -31.85
CA SER A 37 -15.03 16.91 -31.50
C SER A 37 -14.69 17.55 -30.15
N ALA A 38 -15.22 18.74 -29.88
CA ALA A 38 -15.02 19.42 -28.60
C ALA A 38 -15.61 18.63 -27.41
N VAL A 39 -16.83 18.09 -27.59
CA VAL A 39 -17.49 17.26 -26.58
C VAL A 39 -16.70 15.97 -26.32
N LEU A 40 -16.24 15.29 -27.37
CA LEU A 40 -15.42 14.07 -27.21
C LEU A 40 -14.10 14.36 -26.50
N PHE A 41 -13.42 15.46 -26.90
CA PHE A 41 -12.17 15.87 -26.25
C PHE A 41 -12.39 16.19 -24.77
N PHE A 42 -13.45 16.93 -24.44
CA PHE A 42 -13.78 17.28 -23.07
C PHE A 42 -14.15 16.04 -22.24
N SER A 43 -14.94 15.12 -22.83
CA SER A 43 -15.30 13.86 -22.17
C SER A 43 -14.08 12.98 -21.92
N TYR A 44 -13.16 12.87 -22.89
CA TYR A 44 -11.92 12.14 -22.72
C TYR A 44 -11.03 12.77 -21.65
N SER A 45 -10.91 14.09 -21.61
CA SER A 45 -10.16 14.82 -20.59
C SER A 45 -10.73 14.61 -19.19
N LEU A 46 -12.07 14.63 -19.04
CA LEU A 46 -12.73 14.34 -17.77
C LEU A 46 -12.50 12.89 -17.32
N LEU A 47 -12.68 11.92 -18.23
CA LEU A 47 -12.47 10.50 -17.92
C LEU A 47 -11.02 10.23 -17.49
N SER A 48 -10.07 10.80 -18.21
CA SER A 48 -8.63 10.69 -17.89
C SER A 48 -8.30 11.33 -16.54
N SER A 49 -8.93 12.46 -16.21
CA SER A 49 -8.72 13.13 -14.92
C SER A 49 -9.41 12.42 -13.74
N MET A 50 -10.54 11.73 -13.97
CA MET A 50 -11.29 11.01 -12.94
C MET A 50 -10.77 9.60 -12.69
N GLY A 51 -10.14 8.96 -13.68
CA GLY A 51 -9.67 7.57 -13.59
C GLY A 51 -8.69 7.30 -12.45
N ASN A 52 -8.00 8.33 -11.96
CA ASN A 52 -6.99 8.22 -10.90
C ASN A 52 -7.44 8.85 -9.57
N LYS A 53 -8.73 9.19 -9.42
CA LYS A 53 -9.23 9.85 -8.20
C LYS A 53 -10.33 9.05 -7.57
N ILE A 54 -10.18 8.76 -6.27
CA ILE A 54 -11.21 8.07 -5.48
C ILE A 54 -12.02 9.12 -4.72
N LEU A 55 -13.34 9.11 -4.92
CA LEU A 55 -14.27 9.90 -4.13
C LEU A 55 -14.65 9.10 -2.88
N VAL A 56 -14.34 9.66 -1.72
CA VAL A 56 -14.74 9.09 -0.43
C VAL A 56 -16.05 9.73 -0.01
N VAL A 57 -17.05 8.90 0.25
CA VAL A 57 -18.36 9.30 0.75
C VAL A 57 -18.48 8.84 2.20
N ASN A 58 -18.97 9.67 3.11
CA ASN A 58 -19.22 9.26 4.49
C ASN A 58 -20.47 8.37 4.59
N GLU A 59 -20.70 7.79 5.76
CA GLU A 59 -21.87 6.91 6.02
C GLU A 59 -23.22 7.60 5.78
N ASN A 60 -23.27 8.93 5.82
CA ASN A 60 -24.47 9.72 5.58
C ASN A 60 -24.66 10.10 4.10
N GLY A 61 -23.81 9.62 3.20
CA GLY A 61 -23.90 9.94 1.77
C GLY A 61 -23.40 11.35 1.41
N GLU A 62 -22.78 12.07 2.35
CA GLU A 62 -22.20 13.37 2.08
C GLU A 62 -20.82 13.22 1.44
N TYR A 63 -20.60 13.96 0.37
CA TYR A 63 -19.28 14.03 -0.25
C TYR A 63 -18.32 14.73 0.71
N LEU A 64 -17.40 13.97 1.26
CA LEU A 64 -16.28 14.58 1.96
C LEU A 64 -15.51 15.42 0.93
N LYS A 65 -15.41 16.72 1.17
CA LYS A 65 -14.53 17.64 0.40
C LYS A 65 -13.05 17.29 0.62
N GLN A 66 -12.73 16.02 0.69
CA GLN A 66 -11.35 15.58 0.69
C GLN A 66 -10.83 15.72 -0.73
N LYS A 67 -9.70 16.41 -0.84
CA LYS A 67 -8.91 16.48 -2.06
C LYS A 67 -8.78 15.06 -2.58
N ALA A 68 -9.30 14.79 -3.77
CA ALA A 68 -9.25 13.47 -4.37
C ALA A 68 -7.81 12.95 -4.28
N MET A 69 -7.62 11.88 -3.51
CA MET A 69 -6.30 11.32 -3.28
C MET A 69 -5.88 10.60 -4.55
N ASP A 70 -4.68 10.84 -4.99
CA ASP A 70 -4.08 10.11 -6.09
C ASP A 70 -4.08 8.60 -5.74
N THR A 71 -4.54 7.78 -6.67
CA THR A 71 -4.69 6.33 -6.43
C THR A 71 -3.37 5.71 -5.97
N ASP A 72 -2.23 6.17 -6.50
CA ASP A 72 -0.92 5.65 -6.13
C ASP A 72 -0.57 6.00 -4.68
N LYS A 73 -0.89 7.21 -4.23
CA LYS A 73 -0.71 7.61 -2.83
C LYS A 73 -1.60 6.83 -1.88
N LEU A 74 -2.84 6.53 -2.30
CA LEU A 74 -3.72 5.68 -1.49
C LEU A 74 -3.12 4.28 -1.31
N TYR A 75 -2.60 3.68 -2.38
CA TYR A 75 -1.97 2.36 -2.27
C TYR A 75 -0.71 2.38 -1.42
N GLU A 76 0.07 3.45 -1.47
CA GLU A 76 1.25 3.61 -0.60
C GLU A 76 0.84 3.68 0.88
N GLU A 77 -0.20 4.44 1.22
CA GLU A 77 -0.71 4.52 2.59
C GLU A 77 -1.34 3.20 3.07
N LEU A 78 -2.08 2.49 2.20
CA LEU A 78 -2.60 1.16 2.51
C LEU A 78 -1.47 0.14 2.73
N LEU A 79 -0.40 0.21 1.92
CA LEU A 79 0.77 -0.64 2.10
C LEU A 79 1.51 -0.31 3.40
N ARG A 80 1.62 0.97 3.75
CA ARG A 80 2.18 1.42 5.03
C ARG A 80 1.37 0.86 6.21
N ALA A 81 0.04 0.93 6.13
CA ALA A 81 -0.85 0.35 7.13
C ALA A 81 -0.69 -1.17 7.22
N HIS A 82 -0.54 -1.85 6.07
CA HIS A 82 -0.27 -3.29 6.01
C HIS A 82 1.06 -3.65 6.68
N CYS A 83 2.15 -2.93 6.38
CA CYS A 83 3.46 -3.13 7.01
C CYS A 83 3.39 -2.89 8.53
N SER A 84 2.64 -1.88 8.96
CA SER A 84 2.42 -1.58 10.37
C SER A 84 1.70 -2.72 11.10
N SER A 85 0.59 -3.20 10.53
CA SER A 85 -0.17 -4.34 11.07
C SER A 85 0.66 -5.62 11.08
N THR A 86 1.40 -5.89 10.02
CA THR A 86 2.29 -7.04 9.90
C THR A 86 3.39 -6.99 10.96
N ALA A 87 4.06 -5.84 11.13
CA ALA A 87 5.06 -5.66 12.15
C ALA A 87 4.50 -5.90 13.55
N TYR A 88 3.32 -5.37 13.83
CA TYR A 88 2.65 -5.53 15.12
C TYR A 88 2.28 -6.99 15.39
N TYR A 89 1.46 -7.61 14.53
CA TYR A 89 0.92 -8.94 14.80
C TYR A 89 1.95 -10.08 14.74
N LEU A 90 3.03 -9.92 13.97
CA LEU A 90 4.10 -10.92 13.94
C LEU A 90 5.00 -10.86 15.19
N ASN A 91 5.22 -9.67 15.75
CA ASN A 91 6.28 -9.48 16.75
C ASN A 91 5.78 -8.92 18.09
N SER A 92 4.49 -8.60 18.23
CA SER A 92 3.93 -8.16 19.51
C SER A 92 3.15 -9.28 20.18
N PHE A 93 3.41 -9.50 21.44
CA PHE A 93 2.68 -10.49 22.24
C PHE A 93 2.95 -10.29 23.73
N ASP A 94 2.01 -10.74 24.52
CA ASP A 94 2.08 -10.87 25.95
C ASP A 94 1.34 -12.13 26.38
N ARG A 95 1.19 -12.34 27.70
CA ARG A 95 0.54 -13.50 28.26
C ARG A 95 -0.88 -13.75 27.70
N LEU A 96 -1.61 -12.68 27.38
CA LEU A 96 -3.03 -12.74 26.98
C LEU A 96 -3.21 -12.72 25.44
N SER A 97 -2.35 -11.99 24.73
CA SER A 97 -2.58 -11.64 23.32
C SER A 97 -1.81 -12.52 22.31
N TRP A 98 -0.90 -13.40 22.75
CA TRP A 98 -0.01 -14.11 21.84
C TRP A 98 -0.73 -14.99 20.81
N GLN A 99 -1.80 -15.70 21.22
CA GLN A 99 -2.56 -16.57 20.30
C GLN A 99 -3.38 -15.77 19.30
N GLU A 100 -4.03 -14.71 19.76
CA GLU A 100 -4.82 -13.82 18.94
C GLU A 100 -3.95 -13.11 17.92
N ASN A 101 -2.81 -12.57 18.33
CA ASN A 101 -1.88 -11.91 17.41
C ASN A 101 -1.30 -12.87 16.37
N GLN A 102 -1.02 -14.12 16.74
CA GLN A 102 -0.61 -15.14 15.77
C GLN A 102 -1.72 -15.45 14.75
N ALA A 103 -2.97 -15.55 15.20
CA ALA A 103 -4.11 -15.76 14.30
C ALA A 103 -4.28 -14.58 13.33
N HIS A 104 -4.22 -13.33 13.81
CA HIS A 104 -4.26 -12.15 12.95
C HIS A 104 -3.11 -12.09 11.94
N ALA A 105 -1.89 -12.44 12.35
CA ALA A 105 -0.73 -12.46 11.46
C ALA A 105 -0.93 -13.39 10.25
N LEU A 106 -1.62 -14.51 10.41
CA LEU A 106 -1.89 -15.48 9.33
C LEU A 106 -2.83 -14.92 8.23
N PHE A 107 -3.57 -13.86 8.48
CA PHE A 107 -4.37 -13.18 7.46
C PHE A 107 -3.56 -12.14 6.66
N LEU A 108 -2.42 -11.71 7.20
CA LEU A 108 -1.58 -10.69 6.61
C LEU A 108 -0.38 -11.27 5.87
N VAL A 109 0.14 -12.41 6.34
CA VAL A 109 1.40 -13.01 5.88
C VAL A 109 1.18 -14.46 5.48
N SER A 110 2.01 -14.94 4.56
CA SER A 110 1.96 -16.35 4.16
C SER A 110 2.18 -17.27 5.37
N LYS A 111 1.43 -18.37 5.42
CA LYS A 111 1.52 -19.32 6.55
C LYS A 111 2.95 -19.85 6.80
N PRO A 112 3.75 -20.21 5.76
CA PRO A 112 5.12 -20.65 5.97
C PRO A 112 6.00 -19.61 6.65
N ASP A 113 5.92 -18.34 6.20
CA ASP A 113 6.74 -17.25 6.72
C ASP A 113 6.35 -16.90 8.17
N ALA A 114 5.05 -16.78 8.43
CA ALA A 114 4.56 -16.56 9.80
C ALA A 114 5.00 -17.67 10.74
N THR A 115 4.87 -18.94 10.31
CA THR A 115 5.28 -20.09 11.12
C THR A 115 6.78 -20.09 11.40
N ALA A 116 7.62 -19.70 10.43
CA ALA A 116 9.06 -19.59 10.63
C ALA A 116 9.42 -18.53 11.68
N ILE A 117 8.74 -17.36 11.65
CA ILE A 117 8.94 -16.31 12.65
C ILE A 117 8.49 -16.78 14.03
N PHE A 118 7.33 -17.42 14.14
CA PHE A 118 6.83 -17.95 15.42
C PHE A 118 7.72 -19.06 15.97
N ALA A 119 8.27 -19.93 15.10
CA ALA A 119 9.22 -20.96 15.51
C ALA A 119 10.51 -20.35 16.10
N LYS A 120 10.98 -19.21 15.54
CA LYS A 120 12.12 -18.48 16.07
C LYS A 120 11.82 -17.98 17.50
N TYR A 121 10.70 -17.29 17.71
CA TYR A 121 10.31 -16.83 19.06
C TYR A 121 10.14 -17.98 20.06
N ARG A 122 9.68 -19.15 19.59
CA ARG A 122 9.59 -20.35 20.42
C ARG A 122 10.97 -20.90 20.77
N ALA A 123 11.89 -20.95 19.80
CA ALA A 123 13.27 -21.40 20.02
C ALA A 123 14.02 -20.49 21.00
N ASP A 124 13.76 -19.18 20.92
CA ASP A 124 14.32 -18.18 21.81
C ASP A 124 13.62 -18.12 23.19
N ARG A 125 12.63 -19.00 23.45
CA ARG A 125 11.80 -19.04 24.67
C ARG A 125 11.01 -17.75 24.96
N ALA A 126 10.86 -16.84 23.99
CA ALA A 126 10.18 -15.56 24.19
C ALA A 126 8.72 -15.74 24.62
N TYR A 127 8.01 -16.74 24.08
CA TYR A 127 6.65 -17.08 24.54
C TYR A 127 6.64 -17.66 25.95
N GLY A 128 7.67 -18.42 26.34
CA GLY A 128 7.84 -18.89 27.71
C GLY A 128 8.00 -17.73 28.69
N ASP A 129 8.83 -16.77 28.33
CA ASP A 129 9.05 -15.58 29.17
C ASP A 129 7.78 -14.71 29.29
N ALA A 130 7.01 -14.58 28.23
CA ALA A 130 5.73 -13.90 28.30
C ALA A 130 4.73 -14.61 29.22
N LEU A 131 4.68 -15.95 29.18
CA LEU A 131 3.74 -16.74 29.98
C LEU A 131 4.15 -16.89 31.45
N GLU A 132 5.45 -17.10 31.71
CA GLU A 132 5.98 -17.43 33.04
C GLU A 132 6.43 -16.17 33.79
N LEU A 133 7.09 -15.24 33.11
CA LEU A 133 7.67 -14.03 33.71
C LEU A 133 6.82 -12.78 33.48
N GLY A 134 5.78 -12.86 32.66
CA GLY A 134 4.95 -11.71 32.32
C GLY A 134 5.66 -10.69 31.40
N ALA A 135 6.66 -11.15 30.65
CA ALA A 135 7.34 -10.28 29.69
C ALA A 135 6.38 -9.82 28.58
N VAL A 136 6.50 -8.54 28.18
CA VAL A 136 5.67 -7.92 27.15
C VAL A 136 6.54 -7.54 25.98
N TYR A 137 6.15 -8.01 24.79
CA TYR A 137 6.79 -7.69 23.52
C TYR A 137 5.88 -6.75 22.73
N ARG A 138 6.33 -5.55 22.42
CA ARG A 138 5.58 -4.53 21.69
C ARG A 138 6.38 -4.05 20.50
N ASN A 139 5.89 -4.34 19.29
CA ASN A 139 6.54 -3.90 18.08
C ASN A 139 5.78 -2.73 17.46
N LYS A 140 6.50 -1.66 17.16
CA LYS A 140 5.96 -0.45 16.53
C LYS A 140 6.65 -0.21 15.20
N PHE A 141 5.86 -0.12 14.13
CA PHE A 141 6.34 0.30 12.83
C PHE A 141 6.96 1.70 12.88
N GLU A 142 8.11 1.88 12.23
CA GLU A 142 8.82 3.15 12.18
C GLU A 142 8.65 3.81 10.80
N LYS A 143 9.15 3.17 9.75
CA LYS A 143 9.10 3.71 8.39
C LYS A 143 9.36 2.65 7.33
N ILE A 144 8.94 2.94 6.11
CA ILE A 144 9.39 2.24 4.91
C ILE A 144 10.78 2.80 4.55
N ILE A 145 11.76 1.91 4.36
CA ILE A 145 13.13 2.24 3.96
C ILE A 145 13.22 2.26 2.44
N SER A 146 12.65 1.25 1.79
CA SER A 146 12.66 1.11 0.33
C SER A 146 11.35 0.50 -0.14
N LEU A 147 10.87 0.98 -1.28
CA LEU A 147 9.69 0.47 -1.97
C LEU A 147 9.99 0.42 -3.45
N SER A 148 9.87 -0.75 -4.07
CA SER A 148 9.88 -0.92 -5.51
C SER A 148 8.68 -1.73 -5.97
N VAL A 149 8.22 -1.48 -7.20
CA VAL A 149 7.07 -2.18 -7.78
C VAL A 149 7.54 -2.88 -9.04
N GLU A 150 7.47 -4.21 -9.06
CA GLU A 150 7.83 -5.03 -10.20
C GLU A 150 6.71 -6.03 -10.48
N ASN A 151 6.23 -6.07 -11.73
CA ASN A 151 5.20 -7.01 -12.18
C ASN A 151 3.93 -7.04 -11.29
N GLY A 152 3.53 -5.87 -10.74
CA GLY A 152 2.38 -5.77 -9.84
C GLY A 152 2.63 -6.27 -8.41
N GLN A 153 3.85 -6.62 -8.07
CA GLN A 153 4.30 -6.96 -6.72
C GLN A 153 5.06 -5.79 -6.11
N TYR A 154 4.84 -5.56 -4.83
CA TYR A 154 5.50 -4.51 -4.05
C TYR A 154 6.63 -5.12 -3.23
N HIS A 155 7.88 -4.83 -3.59
CA HIS A 155 9.03 -5.19 -2.78
C HIS A 155 9.26 -4.11 -1.74
N VAL A 156 9.13 -4.45 -0.48
CA VAL A 156 9.13 -3.49 0.63
C VAL A 156 10.21 -3.86 1.63
N ILE A 157 11.03 -2.87 1.99
CA ILE A 157 11.93 -2.95 3.14
C ILE A 157 11.44 -1.91 4.14
N PHE A 158 11.14 -2.33 5.36
CA PHE A 158 10.67 -1.42 6.40
C PHE A 158 11.37 -1.68 7.74
N SER A 159 11.40 -0.65 8.58
CA SER A 159 11.91 -0.74 9.95
C SER A 159 10.80 -0.67 10.97
N SER A 160 11.00 -1.41 12.05
CA SER A 160 10.16 -1.38 13.25
C SER A 160 11.02 -1.48 14.50
N VAL A 161 10.49 -1.02 15.62
CA VAL A 161 11.16 -1.07 16.93
C VAL A 161 10.38 -2.02 17.83
N LEU A 162 11.04 -3.08 18.26
CA LEU A 162 10.52 -4.03 19.24
C LEU A 162 10.99 -3.60 20.62
N THR A 163 10.04 -3.25 21.49
CA THR A 163 10.26 -2.97 22.89
C THR A 163 9.94 -4.21 23.70
N ILE A 164 10.88 -4.73 24.44
CA ILE A 164 10.75 -5.88 25.33
C ILE A 164 10.78 -5.35 26.76
N ILE A 165 9.70 -5.58 27.48
CA ILE A 165 9.51 -5.14 28.88
C ILE A 165 9.46 -6.39 29.75
N ASN A 166 10.37 -6.48 30.71
CA ASN A 166 10.42 -7.59 31.68
C ASN A 166 10.60 -7.01 33.09
N GLY A 167 9.51 -6.88 33.81
CA GLY A 167 9.52 -6.19 35.10
C GLY A 167 9.93 -4.72 34.97
N SER A 168 11.04 -4.33 35.61
CA SER A 168 11.62 -2.98 35.52
C SER A 168 12.53 -2.79 34.30
N ASP A 169 12.92 -3.88 33.65
CA ASP A 169 13.89 -3.84 32.55
C ASP A 169 13.17 -3.63 31.23
N THR A 170 13.65 -2.66 30.45
CA THR A 170 13.14 -2.37 29.11
C THR A 170 14.29 -2.38 28.10
N LYS A 171 14.11 -3.14 27.04
CA LYS A 171 15.07 -3.23 25.94
C LYS A 171 14.41 -2.89 24.63
N GLU A 172 15.05 -2.10 23.79
CA GLU A 172 14.60 -1.79 22.45
C GLU A 172 15.50 -2.44 21.39
N VAL A 173 14.87 -3.05 20.40
CA VAL A 173 15.56 -3.74 19.30
C VAL A 173 14.96 -3.26 17.99
N ARG A 174 15.78 -2.76 17.08
CA ARG A 174 15.32 -2.40 15.74
C ARG A 174 15.29 -3.64 14.85
N ILE A 175 14.16 -3.87 14.23
CA ILE A 175 13.94 -4.96 13.27
C ILE A 175 13.83 -4.35 11.87
N ILE A 176 14.64 -4.84 10.94
CA ILE A 176 14.50 -4.53 9.52
C ILE A 176 13.86 -5.75 8.87
N SER A 177 12.69 -5.54 8.29
CA SER A 177 11.93 -6.58 7.60
C SER A 177 11.93 -6.29 6.10
N GLU A 178 12.17 -7.32 5.31
CA GLU A 178 12.10 -7.30 3.86
C GLU A 178 11.08 -8.32 3.41
N GLY A 179 10.25 -7.95 2.45
CA GLY A 179 9.22 -8.85 1.94
C GLY A 179 8.59 -8.36 0.66
N THR A 180 7.78 -9.26 0.08
CA THR A 180 6.98 -8.97 -1.11
C THR A 180 5.51 -8.92 -0.72
N ALA A 181 4.83 -7.83 -1.06
CA ALA A 181 3.40 -7.68 -0.85
C ALA A 181 2.66 -7.72 -2.19
N ILE A 182 1.55 -8.44 -2.25
CA ILE A 182 0.65 -8.51 -3.40
C ILE A 182 -0.73 -7.99 -3.00
N ARG A 183 -1.45 -7.41 -3.96
CA ARG A 183 -2.85 -7.00 -3.74
C ARG A 183 -3.74 -8.23 -3.68
N VAL A 184 -4.57 -8.27 -2.65
CA VAL A 184 -5.62 -9.29 -2.47
C VAL A 184 -6.95 -8.59 -2.20
N ARG A 185 -8.05 -9.33 -2.25
CA ARG A 185 -9.34 -8.77 -1.84
C ARG A 185 -9.31 -8.48 -0.35
N PRO A 186 -9.68 -7.24 0.07
CA PRO A 186 -9.79 -6.91 1.48
C PRO A 186 -10.74 -7.87 2.20
N ARG A 187 -10.41 -8.24 3.42
CA ARG A 187 -11.25 -9.01 4.34
C ARG A 187 -11.42 -8.24 5.63
N PHE A 188 -12.63 -7.83 5.91
CA PHE A 188 -12.94 -7.16 7.16
C PHE A 188 -13.32 -8.22 8.22
N PRO A 189 -12.86 -8.10 9.48
CA PRO A 189 -11.92 -7.09 10.00
C PRO A 189 -10.44 -7.47 9.88
N GLU A 190 -10.11 -8.68 9.39
CA GLU A 190 -8.78 -9.30 9.51
C GLU A 190 -7.72 -8.66 8.60
N ASN A 191 -8.11 -8.26 7.39
CA ASN A 191 -7.21 -7.67 6.40
C ASN A 191 -7.88 -6.53 5.64
N ILE A 192 -7.94 -5.36 6.26
CA ILE A 192 -8.57 -4.16 5.70
C ILE A 192 -7.69 -3.53 4.60
N SER A 193 -6.38 -3.67 4.71
CA SER A 193 -5.41 -3.06 3.79
C SER A 193 -5.49 -3.63 2.37
N GLY A 194 -6.01 -4.85 2.19
CA GLY A 194 -6.08 -5.52 0.89
C GLY A 194 -4.72 -5.91 0.34
N PHE A 195 -3.74 -6.15 1.21
CA PHE A 195 -2.43 -6.70 0.86
C PHE A 195 -2.21 -8.02 1.58
N SER A 196 -1.41 -8.89 0.97
CA SER A 196 -0.89 -10.09 1.60
C SER A 196 0.61 -10.15 1.34
N SER A 197 1.37 -10.38 2.38
CA SER A 197 2.82 -10.46 2.27
C SER A 197 3.29 -11.90 2.12
N GLY A 198 4.14 -12.13 1.13
CA GLY A 198 4.92 -13.36 0.96
C GLY A 198 6.42 -13.10 1.07
N ARG A 199 7.20 -14.12 1.42
CA ARG A 199 8.67 -14.05 1.60
C ARG A 199 9.13 -12.94 2.54
N ILE A 200 8.58 -12.91 3.74
CA ILE A 200 9.07 -11.98 4.75
C ILE A 200 10.30 -12.57 5.42
N THR A 201 11.43 -11.90 5.24
CA THR A 201 12.65 -12.13 6.02
C THR A 201 12.87 -10.98 6.97
N SER A 202 13.11 -11.26 8.23
CA SER A 202 13.42 -10.24 9.23
C SER A 202 14.85 -10.40 9.71
N ASN A 203 15.68 -9.38 9.47
CA ASN A 203 17.01 -9.26 10.02
C ASN A 203 16.96 -8.37 11.26
N THR A 204 17.36 -8.94 12.39
CA THR A 204 17.41 -8.22 13.66
C THR A 204 18.76 -7.54 13.78
N ARG A 205 18.80 -6.20 13.77
CA ARG A 205 19.99 -5.44 14.17
C ARG A 205 19.73 -4.85 15.55
N THR A 206 20.48 -5.31 16.52
CA THR A 206 20.46 -4.73 17.86
C THR A 206 21.24 -3.44 17.84
N TYR A 207 20.58 -2.33 18.13
CA TYR A 207 21.26 -1.09 18.50
C TYR A 207 21.05 -0.94 20.01
N ASP A 208 22.15 -1.02 20.78
CA ASP A 208 22.11 -0.62 22.17
C ASP A 208 21.82 0.89 22.19
N THR A 209 20.57 1.22 22.49
CA THR A 209 20.24 2.59 22.84
C THR A 209 20.88 2.83 24.18
N VAL A 210 21.92 3.65 24.22
CA VAL A 210 22.53 4.16 25.47
C VAL A 210 21.44 4.85 26.27
N GLY A 211 20.73 4.07 27.08
CA GLY A 211 19.77 4.56 28.05
C GLY A 211 20.49 4.89 29.33
N LYS A 212 20.27 6.10 29.80
CA LYS A 212 20.55 6.66 31.11
C LYS A 212 21.15 5.69 32.12
N LYS A 213 22.43 5.96 32.50
CA LYS A 213 23.05 5.47 33.72
C LYS A 213 22.06 5.63 34.89
N GLN A 214 21.58 4.53 35.39
CA GLN A 214 21.21 4.37 36.79
C GLN A 214 22.10 3.25 37.32
N ASP A 215 23.10 3.67 38.12
CA ASP A 215 23.94 2.78 38.90
C ASP A 215 23.02 2.01 39.85
N HIS A 216 22.88 0.69 39.67
CA HIS A 216 22.78 -0.26 40.77
C HIS A 216 22.99 -1.69 40.27
N HIS A 217 24.08 -2.26 40.71
CA HIS A 217 24.38 -3.66 41.01
C HIS A 217 23.68 -4.81 40.25
N SER A 218 24.57 -5.49 39.49
CA SER A 218 24.70 -6.97 39.51
C SER A 218 23.47 -7.80 39.17
N GLY A 219 23.38 -8.13 37.90
CA GLY A 219 22.52 -9.21 37.42
C GLY A 219 22.66 -9.36 35.93
N ARG A 220 23.79 -9.91 35.47
CA ARG A 220 24.01 -10.22 34.05
C ARG A 220 22.92 -11.18 33.58
N SER A 221 21.86 -10.64 32.99
CA SER A 221 20.83 -11.41 32.32
C SER A 221 21.46 -12.08 31.08
N ARG A 222 21.60 -13.37 31.12
CA ARG A 222 22.12 -14.24 30.07
C ARG A 222 21.28 -14.24 28.79
N TYR A 223 20.23 -13.46 28.74
CA TYR A 223 19.25 -13.36 27.68
C TYR A 223 19.65 -12.51 26.47
N CYS A 224 20.52 -11.51 26.69
CA CYS A 224 20.86 -10.55 25.65
C CYS A 224 21.87 -11.05 24.62
N ASP A 225 22.69 -12.04 24.97
CA ASP A 225 23.75 -12.51 24.10
C ASP A 225 23.30 -13.53 23.05
N ARG A 226 22.11 -14.12 23.20
CA ARG A 226 21.62 -15.15 22.26
C ARG A 226 20.96 -14.61 20.99
N LEU A 227 20.41 -13.41 21.01
CA LEU A 227 19.80 -12.77 19.82
C LEU A 227 20.82 -12.17 18.86
N VAL A 228 22.06 -11.95 19.33
CA VAL A 228 23.13 -11.33 18.55
C VAL A 228 23.88 -12.33 17.65
N GLY A 229 23.80 -13.62 17.95
CA GLY A 229 24.61 -14.68 17.30
C GLY A 229 24.07 -15.27 15.99
N LEU A 230 22.91 -14.84 15.48
CA LEU A 230 22.23 -15.47 14.34
C LEU A 230 22.29 -14.68 13.02
N GLY A 231 23.26 -13.77 12.89
CA GLY A 231 23.43 -12.92 11.72
C GLY A 231 24.30 -13.43 10.57
N ASP A 232 24.88 -14.65 10.64
CA ASP A 232 25.89 -15.07 9.66
C ASP A 232 25.79 -16.54 9.23
N HIS A 233 24.68 -16.93 8.58
CA HIS A 233 24.62 -18.17 7.80
C HIS A 233 23.75 -18.00 6.55
N SER A 234 24.17 -17.14 5.62
CA SER A 234 23.68 -17.15 4.25
C SER A 234 24.83 -17.23 3.24
N GLN A 235 25.74 -18.18 3.44
CA GLN A 235 26.64 -18.67 2.39
C GLN A 235 26.67 -20.18 2.51
N PHE A 236 25.89 -20.86 1.68
CA PHE A 236 26.15 -22.20 1.13
C PHE A 236 24.88 -22.74 0.48
N ALA A 237 24.65 -22.41 -0.79
CA ALA A 237 23.99 -23.32 -1.73
C ALA A 237 24.23 -22.82 -3.15
N GLY A 238 25.33 -23.18 -3.71
CA GLY A 238 25.68 -22.93 -5.10
C GLY A 238 26.88 -23.78 -5.47
N ARG A 239 26.70 -25.10 -5.70
CA ARG A 239 27.47 -25.91 -6.68
C ARG A 239 27.18 -27.39 -6.51
N SER A 240 26.68 -27.90 -7.55
CA SER A 240 26.88 -29.26 -8.12
C SER A 240 25.56 -29.78 -8.63
N GLY A 241 25.57 -30.00 -9.92
CA GLY A 241 25.94 -30.98 -10.77
C GLY A 241 24.88 -31.14 -11.85
#